data_f474680ed5daaf96a6fba3571e566a9d
#
_entry.id   f474680ed5daaf96a6fba3571e566a9d
#
_cell.length_a   1.000
_cell.length_b   1.000
_cell.length_c   1.000
_cell.angle_alpha   90.00
_cell.angle_beta   90.00
_cell.angle_gamma   90.00
#
_symmetry.space_group_name_H-M   'P 1'
#
loop_
_entity.id
_entity.type
_entity.pdbx_description
1 polymer ?
#
loop_
_entity_poly.entity_id
_entity_poly.type
_entity_poly.pdbx_seq_one_letter_code
_entity_poly.pdbx_strand_id
1 'polypeptide(L)'
;MKALAAGLCGLLLLTGCGATSASVANISSVDLPLPIVHSAEVPKFQRVVALANGSAEIVAALGYKSILVGRDIASTMPELANIPVDTDAHQVSIERVLSQQPDLILIDSNTSPSTALTILRNSKIKIVKIPDSWTLGTVATKEKAVADALGVTGAASLLASQITGINYPKANLKVAFLYVRGTAAIYLIGGKGSGADSILSSIGMTDVGAETLPHPFNALTAEALIKMQPDVLLLMTKGLASVGGVSGLVALPGIAQTPAGKNRRVVTVDDSLLLSFGPRTITLLPKLRADILQATK
;
A
#
# COMPACT_ATOMS: atom_id res chain seq x y z
N MET A 1 26.71 79.49 -0.58
CA MET A 1 25.94 78.87 -1.71
C MET A 1 25.98 77.44 -1.54
N LYS A 2 24.82 76.79 -1.12
CA LYS A 2 24.71 75.42 -0.77
C LYS A 2 23.87 74.70 -1.86
N ALA A 3 24.47 73.70 -2.56
CA ALA A 3 23.77 72.88 -3.55
C ALA A 3 23.16 71.71 -2.84
N LEU A 4 21.84 71.51 -2.98
CA LEU A 4 21.08 70.28 -2.56
C LEU A 4 21.20 69.26 -3.69
N ALA A 5 21.69 68.09 -3.35
CA ALA A 5 21.61 66.91 -4.20
C ALA A 5 20.40 66.01 -3.73
N ALA A 6 19.40 65.89 -4.61
CA ALA A 6 18.25 65.02 -4.38
C ALA A 6 18.63 63.61 -4.81
N GLY A 7 18.65 62.66 -3.84
CA GLY A 7 18.83 61.26 -4.09
C GLY A 7 17.48 60.55 -4.43
N LEU A 8 17.41 59.98 -5.61
CA LEU A 8 16.27 59.19 -6.10
C LEU A 8 16.44 57.74 -5.62
N CYS A 9 15.65 57.31 -4.60
CA CYS A 9 15.64 55.96 -4.08
C CYS A 9 14.73 55.09 -4.96
N GLY A 10 15.33 54.31 -5.84
CA GLY A 10 14.59 53.33 -6.67
C GLY A 10 14.17 52.13 -5.83
N LEU A 11 12.86 51.97 -5.65
CA LEU A 11 12.25 50.83 -4.98
C LEU A 11 12.21 49.64 -5.95
N LEU A 12 13.16 48.70 -5.82
CA LEU A 12 13.14 47.40 -6.53
C LEU A 12 12.09 46.53 -5.88
N LEU A 13 10.92 46.39 -6.51
CA LEU A 13 9.92 45.35 -6.19
C LEU A 13 10.45 43.98 -6.67
N LEU A 14 11.01 43.22 -5.76
CA LEU A 14 11.27 41.80 -5.95
C LEU A 14 9.92 41.06 -5.94
N THR A 15 9.36 40.84 -7.12
CA THR A 15 8.27 39.84 -7.28
C THR A 15 8.86 38.47 -7.07
N GLY A 16 8.78 37.98 -5.84
CA GLY A 16 9.06 36.57 -5.52
C GLY A 16 8.06 35.72 -6.24
N CYS A 17 8.49 34.97 -7.29
CA CYS A 17 7.78 33.82 -7.77
C CYS A 17 7.70 32.80 -6.63
N GLY A 18 6.58 32.79 -5.92
CA GLY A 18 6.25 31.75 -4.98
C GLY A 18 6.11 30.44 -5.77
N ALA A 19 7.16 29.62 -5.76
CA ALA A 19 7.02 28.21 -6.16
C ALA A 19 6.02 27.58 -5.17
N THR A 20 4.79 27.42 -5.60
CA THR A 20 3.81 26.61 -4.88
C THR A 20 4.40 25.20 -4.79
N SER A 21 4.95 24.87 -3.64
CA SER A 21 5.33 23.50 -3.31
C SER A 21 4.04 22.68 -3.37
N ALA A 22 3.84 21.91 -4.43
CA ALA A 22 2.74 20.98 -4.51
C ALA A 22 2.90 20.03 -3.32
N SER A 23 2.00 20.14 -2.34
CA SER A 23 2.00 19.25 -1.19
C SER A 23 1.55 17.89 -1.68
N VAL A 24 2.47 16.93 -1.68
CA VAL A 24 2.14 15.52 -1.94
C VAL A 24 1.27 15.03 -0.81
N ALA A 25 0.05 14.62 -1.09
CA ALA A 25 -0.76 13.92 -0.11
C ALA A 25 -0.13 12.55 0.16
N ASN A 26 0.20 12.27 1.41
CA ASN A 26 0.79 11.01 1.85
C ASN A 26 -0.09 10.37 2.90
N ILE A 27 -0.63 9.20 2.61
CA ILE A 27 -1.42 8.42 3.56
C ILE A 27 -0.49 7.44 4.28
N SER A 28 -0.22 7.74 5.53
CA SER A 28 0.61 6.90 6.39
C SER A 28 -0.22 5.84 7.11
N SER A 29 0.40 4.71 7.42
CA SER A 29 -0.20 3.68 8.27
C SER A 29 -0.49 4.17 9.69
N VAL A 30 0.20 5.21 10.16
CA VAL A 30 -0.04 5.86 11.47
C VAL A 30 -1.36 6.61 11.50
N ASP A 31 -1.81 7.14 10.35
CA ASP A 31 -3.04 7.92 10.24
C ASP A 31 -4.31 7.04 10.24
N LEU A 32 -4.15 5.74 10.06
CA LEU A 32 -5.24 4.78 9.96
C LEU A 32 -5.12 3.73 11.07
N PRO A 33 -5.84 3.92 12.19
CA PRO A 33 -5.80 2.98 13.30
C PRO A 33 -6.26 1.59 12.87
N LEU A 34 -5.62 0.56 13.42
CA LEU A 34 -6.01 -0.81 13.19
C LEU A 34 -7.37 -1.08 13.86
N PRO A 35 -8.39 -1.56 13.14
CA PRO A 35 -9.66 -1.96 13.73
C PRO A 35 -9.45 -3.26 14.51
N ILE A 36 -9.38 -3.18 15.84
CA ILE A 36 -9.17 -4.34 16.70
C ILE A 36 -10.52 -4.83 17.20
N VAL A 37 -10.80 -6.12 17.01
CA VAL A 37 -11.94 -6.79 17.62
C VAL A 37 -11.51 -7.52 18.90
N HIS A 38 -12.42 -7.58 19.87
CA HIS A 38 -12.18 -8.30 21.11
C HIS A 38 -13.08 -9.54 21.14
N SER A 39 -12.46 -10.72 21.17
CA SER A 39 -13.14 -11.99 21.28
C SER A 39 -12.64 -12.73 22.53
N ALA A 40 -13.55 -13.48 23.17
CA ALA A 40 -13.17 -14.37 24.27
C ALA A 40 -12.64 -15.72 23.79
N GLU A 41 -12.57 -15.97 22.49
CA GLU A 41 -12.03 -17.20 21.92
C GLU A 41 -10.53 -17.32 22.20
N VAL A 42 -10.07 -18.54 22.47
CA VAL A 42 -8.65 -18.84 22.69
C VAL A 42 -8.08 -19.46 21.42
N PRO A 43 -7.04 -18.88 20.81
CA PRO A 43 -6.43 -19.41 19.61
C PRO A 43 -5.77 -20.78 19.90
N LYS A 44 -5.85 -21.69 18.91
CA LYS A 44 -5.25 -23.03 19.00
C LYS A 44 -3.72 -23.01 19.00
N PHE A 45 -3.13 -21.94 18.46
CA PHE A 45 -1.70 -21.76 18.29
C PHE A 45 -1.22 -20.56 19.13
N GLN A 46 0.00 -20.65 19.65
CA GLN A 46 0.55 -19.63 20.54
C GLN A 46 1.80 -18.94 19.98
N ARG A 47 2.35 -19.47 18.89
CA ARG A 47 3.58 -18.95 18.26
C ARG A 47 3.40 -18.91 16.73
N VAL A 48 2.85 -17.82 16.25
CA VAL A 48 2.47 -17.69 14.84
C VAL A 48 3.50 -16.87 14.07
N VAL A 49 4.01 -17.42 12.97
CA VAL A 49 4.77 -16.71 11.96
C VAL A 49 3.84 -16.41 10.78
N ALA A 50 3.63 -15.12 10.51
CA ALA A 50 2.71 -14.63 9.48
C ALA A 50 3.49 -14.12 8.25
N LEU A 51 3.69 -14.98 7.26
CA LEU A 51 4.44 -14.67 6.02
C LEU A 51 3.54 -14.30 4.84
N ALA A 52 2.25 -14.68 4.89
CA ALA A 52 1.27 -14.26 3.89
C ALA A 52 1.06 -12.74 3.97
N ASN A 53 1.04 -12.06 2.81
CA ASN A 53 0.86 -10.61 2.74
C ASN A 53 -0.38 -10.14 3.52
N GLY A 54 -0.21 -9.20 4.46
CA GLY A 54 -1.27 -8.65 5.31
C GLY A 54 -1.79 -9.60 6.41
N SER A 55 -1.31 -10.85 6.53
CA SER A 55 -1.80 -11.78 7.54
C SER A 55 -1.40 -11.38 8.97
N ALA A 56 -0.24 -10.78 9.18
CA ALA A 56 0.17 -10.27 10.49
C ALA A 56 -0.77 -9.16 10.98
N GLU A 57 -1.22 -8.28 10.06
CA GLU A 57 -2.23 -7.27 10.37
C GLU A 57 -3.56 -7.90 10.78
N ILE A 58 -4.00 -8.92 10.06
CA ILE A 58 -5.26 -9.62 10.37
C ILE A 58 -5.18 -10.29 11.75
N VAL A 59 -4.07 -10.98 12.07
CA VAL A 59 -3.88 -11.58 13.41
C VAL A 59 -3.96 -10.53 14.51
N ALA A 60 -3.35 -9.35 14.29
CA ALA A 60 -3.39 -8.25 15.25
C ALA A 60 -4.80 -7.65 15.36
N ALA A 61 -5.52 -7.47 14.24
CA ALA A 61 -6.90 -6.96 14.20
C ALA A 61 -7.89 -7.90 14.89
N LEU A 62 -7.69 -9.21 14.80
CA LEU A 62 -8.45 -10.22 15.52
C LEU A 62 -8.20 -10.20 17.05
N GLY A 63 -7.28 -9.35 17.54
CA GLY A 63 -6.95 -9.20 18.96
C GLY A 63 -5.81 -10.10 19.45
N TYR A 64 -5.15 -10.85 18.57
CA TYR A 64 -4.16 -11.88 18.93
C TYR A 64 -2.72 -11.49 18.57
N LYS A 65 -2.38 -10.20 18.58
CA LYS A 65 -1.01 -9.72 18.31
C LYS A 65 0.05 -10.43 19.18
N SER A 66 -0.27 -10.77 20.43
CA SER A 66 0.68 -11.38 21.38
C SER A 66 1.21 -12.75 20.97
N ILE A 67 0.51 -13.48 20.10
CA ILE A 67 0.97 -14.77 19.58
C ILE A 67 1.88 -14.64 18.34
N LEU A 68 2.02 -13.44 17.75
CA LEU A 68 2.90 -13.23 16.61
C LEU A 68 4.36 -13.27 17.07
N VAL A 69 5.13 -14.18 16.50
CA VAL A 69 6.57 -14.33 16.75
C VAL A 69 7.41 -13.98 15.51
N GLY A 70 6.78 -13.85 14.34
CA GLY A 70 7.43 -13.45 13.11
C GLY A 70 6.45 -12.93 12.06
N ARG A 71 6.93 -12.10 11.12
CA ARG A 71 6.14 -11.50 10.06
C ARG A 71 6.92 -11.34 8.76
N ASP A 72 6.20 -11.07 7.68
CA ASP A 72 6.77 -10.64 6.41
C ASP A 72 7.31 -9.19 6.46
N ILE A 73 8.19 -8.84 5.52
CA ILE A 73 8.82 -7.50 5.43
C ILE A 73 7.82 -6.41 5.03
N ALA A 74 6.71 -6.74 4.36
CA ALA A 74 5.71 -5.78 3.92
C ALA A 74 4.80 -5.30 5.06
N SER A 75 4.67 -6.07 6.14
CA SER A 75 3.86 -5.74 7.32
C SER A 75 4.57 -4.70 8.20
N THR A 76 4.70 -3.45 7.73
CA THR A 76 5.53 -2.38 8.33
C THR A 76 4.79 -1.46 9.29
N MET A 77 3.56 -1.77 9.67
CA MET A 77 2.77 -0.93 10.57
C MET A 77 3.39 -0.81 11.97
N PRO A 78 3.23 0.34 12.64
CA PRO A 78 3.85 0.61 13.96
C PRO A 78 3.50 -0.43 15.02
N GLU A 79 2.27 -0.94 15.01
CA GLU A 79 1.79 -1.94 15.94
C GLU A 79 2.58 -3.26 15.88
N LEU A 80 3.22 -3.55 14.75
CA LEU A 80 4.02 -4.75 14.51
C LEU A 80 5.53 -4.48 14.54
N ALA A 81 5.98 -3.29 14.87
CA ALA A 81 7.39 -2.89 14.80
C ALA A 81 8.32 -3.83 15.59
N ASN A 82 7.84 -4.35 16.73
CA ASN A 82 8.61 -5.25 17.60
C ASN A 82 8.54 -6.73 17.20
N ILE A 83 7.78 -7.08 16.15
CA ILE A 83 7.69 -8.46 15.66
C ILE A 83 8.84 -8.68 14.65
N PRO A 84 9.68 -9.72 14.84
CA PRO A 84 10.79 -10.02 13.93
C PRO A 84 10.34 -10.19 12.46
N VAL A 85 11.22 -9.76 11.54
CA VAL A 85 11.00 -9.90 10.09
C VAL A 85 11.68 -11.17 9.60
N ASP A 86 10.92 -12.05 8.96
CA ASP A 86 11.37 -13.39 8.54
C ASP A 86 11.56 -13.52 7.03
N THR A 87 11.28 -12.47 6.28
CA THR A 87 11.47 -12.47 4.83
C THR A 87 12.39 -11.35 4.38
N ASP A 88 13.06 -11.58 3.24
CA ASP A 88 13.72 -10.56 2.44
C ASP A 88 12.95 -10.47 1.12
N ALA A 89 12.15 -9.43 0.93
CA ALA A 89 11.07 -9.38 -0.07
C ALA A 89 10.09 -10.56 0.13
N HIS A 90 9.98 -11.48 -0.83
CA HIS A 90 9.12 -12.67 -0.71
C HIS A 90 9.91 -13.94 -0.33
N GLN A 91 11.22 -13.81 -0.10
CA GLN A 91 12.08 -14.94 0.23
C GLN A 91 12.10 -15.17 1.74
N VAL A 92 11.71 -16.37 2.16
CA VAL A 92 11.68 -16.77 3.57
C VAL A 92 13.08 -17.12 4.05
N SER A 93 13.48 -16.55 5.19
CA SER A 93 14.65 -17.00 5.94
C SER A 93 14.25 -18.16 6.86
N ILE A 94 14.60 -19.37 6.46
CA ILE A 94 14.29 -20.59 7.22
C ILE A 94 14.87 -20.54 8.64
N GLU A 95 16.11 -20.06 8.76
CA GLU A 95 16.81 -19.96 10.05
C GLU A 95 16.07 -19.02 11.01
N ARG A 96 15.63 -17.84 10.53
CA ARG A 96 14.85 -16.89 11.35
C ARG A 96 13.55 -17.52 11.79
N VAL A 97 12.78 -18.13 10.87
CA VAL A 97 11.52 -18.79 11.17
C VAL A 97 11.71 -19.89 12.22
N LEU A 98 12.64 -20.81 12.01
CA LEU A 98 12.85 -21.94 12.92
C LEU A 98 13.38 -21.51 14.29
N SER A 99 14.20 -20.46 14.37
CA SER A 99 14.69 -19.92 15.64
C SER A 99 13.58 -19.41 16.57
N GLN A 100 12.45 -19.01 15.98
CA GLN A 100 11.28 -18.53 16.71
C GLN A 100 10.37 -19.67 17.21
N GLN A 101 10.68 -20.93 16.87
CA GLN A 101 9.93 -22.12 17.29
C GLN A 101 8.40 -21.96 17.09
N PRO A 102 7.93 -21.65 15.88
CA PRO A 102 6.51 -21.46 15.63
C PRO A 102 5.75 -22.79 15.72
N ASP A 103 4.48 -22.73 16.09
CA ASP A 103 3.54 -23.82 16.02
C ASP A 103 2.57 -23.69 14.81
N LEU A 104 2.49 -22.45 14.24
CA LEU A 104 1.74 -22.17 13.00
C LEU A 104 2.54 -21.21 12.11
N ILE A 105 2.55 -21.50 10.80
CA ILE A 105 3.06 -20.59 9.76
C ILE A 105 1.95 -20.31 8.76
N LEU A 106 1.64 -19.03 8.52
CA LEU A 106 0.70 -18.57 7.49
C LEU A 106 1.48 -18.16 6.24
N ILE A 107 1.19 -18.78 5.10
CA ILE A 107 1.83 -18.52 3.81
C ILE A 107 0.78 -18.13 2.76
N ASP A 108 1.21 -17.54 1.64
CA ASP A 108 0.40 -17.26 0.44
C ASP A 108 1.03 -17.88 -0.81
N SER A 109 0.52 -17.49 -2.00
CA SER A 109 1.06 -17.97 -3.27
C SER A 109 2.43 -17.36 -3.62
N ASN A 110 2.78 -16.20 -3.04
CA ASN A 110 4.02 -15.48 -3.31
C ASN A 110 5.15 -15.86 -2.34
N THR A 111 4.83 -16.57 -1.26
CA THR A 111 5.82 -17.01 -0.27
C THR A 111 6.81 -17.99 -0.91
N SER A 112 8.09 -17.62 -0.95
CA SER A 112 9.14 -18.35 -1.68
C SER A 112 10.46 -18.42 -0.89
N PRO A 113 11.46 -19.20 -1.32
CA PRO A 113 11.40 -20.19 -2.40
C PRO A 113 10.68 -21.49 -2.00
N SER A 114 10.27 -22.28 -2.99
CA SER A 114 9.61 -23.58 -2.75
C SER A 114 10.45 -24.55 -1.94
N THR A 115 11.77 -24.46 -2.04
CA THR A 115 12.74 -25.23 -1.25
C THR A 115 12.63 -24.91 0.25
N ALA A 116 12.51 -23.63 0.61
CA ALA A 116 12.28 -23.20 2.00
C ALA A 116 10.98 -23.79 2.54
N LEU A 117 9.89 -23.71 1.77
CA LEU A 117 8.60 -24.29 2.15
C LEU A 117 8.65 -25.81 2.33
N THR A 118 9.48 -26.52 1.54
CA THR A 118 9.68 -27.96 1.70
C THR A 118 10.37 -28.28 3.02
N ILE A 119 11.40 -27.53 3.40
CA ILE A 119 12.10 -27.71 4.69
C ILE A 119 11.13 -27.45 5.85
N LEU A 120 10.36 -26.35 5.79
CA LEU A 120 9.38 -26.02 6.82
C LEU A 120 8.29 -27.07 6.94
N ARG A 121 7.80 -27.66 5.85
CA ARG A 121 6.83 -28.78 5.89
C ARG A 121 7.39 -30.02 6.58
N ASN A 122 8.68 -30.29 6.41
CA ASN A 122 9.33 -31.44 7.04
C ASN A 122 9.59 -31.23 8.55
N SER A 123 9.50 -29.99 9.06
CA SER A 123 9.73 -29.66 10.47
C SER A 123 8.55 -29.97 11.42
N LYS A 124 7.46 -30.57 10.93
CA LYS A 124 6.23 -30.87 11.66
C LYS A 124 5.44 -29.63 12.15
N ILE A 125 5.83 -28.44 11.73
CA ILE A 125 5.11 -27.20 12.03
C ILE A 125 3.84 -27.14 11.15
N LYS A 126 2.71 -26.71 11.73
CA LYS A 126 1.49 -26.52 10.96
C LYS A 126 1.69 -25.35 9.97
N ILE A 127 1.46 -25.60 8.69
CA ILE A 127 1.49 -24.59 7.65
C ILE A 127 0.08 -24.47 7.05
N VAL A 128 -0.43 -23.24 6.98
CA VAL A 128 -1.72 -22.94 6.37
C VAL A 128 -1.53 -21.92 5.25
N LYS A 129 -2.04 -22.24 4.06
CA LYS A 129 -2.07 -21.33 2.93
C LYS A 129 -3.29 -20.43 3.02
N ILE A 130 -3.05 -19.14 3.14
CA ILE A 130 -4.06 -18.08 3.15
C ILE A 130 -4.34 -17.69 1.68
N PRO A 131 -5.61 -17.54 1.28
CA PRO A 131 -5.96 -17.12 -0.07
C PRO A 131 -5.45 -15.70 -0.34
N ASP A 132 -4.97 -15.47 -1.57
CA ASP A 132 -4.63 -14.14 -2.03
C ASP A 132 -5.90 -13.28 -2.13
N SER A 133 -5.76 -12.00 -1.84
CA SER A 133 -6.84 -11.01 -1.95
C SER A 133 -6.34 -9.83 -2.77
N TRP A 134 -6.98 -9.60 -3.92
CA TRP A 134 -6.69 -8.50 -4.85
C TRP A 134 -7.92 -7.67 -5.14
N THR A 135 -9.02 -7.88 -4.39
CA THR A 135 -10.24 -7.11 -4.51
C THR A 135 -10.86 -6.86 -3.13
N LEU A 136 -11.62 -5.79 -2.99
CA LEU A 136 -12.36 -5.51 -1.75
C LEU A 136 -13.30 -6.65 -1.37
N GLY A 137 -13.94 -7.28 -2.37
CA GLY A 137 -14.87 -8.40 -2.13
C GLY A 137 -14.21 -9.65 -1.53
N THR A 138 -12.88 -9.78 -1.61
CA THR A 138 -12.16 -10.94 -1.08
C THR A 138 -11.48 -10.69 0.27
N VAL A 139 -11.51 -9.45 0.80
CA VAL A 139 -10.90 -9.11 2.10
C VAL A 139 -11.48 -9.96 3.22
N ALA A 140 -12.81 -9.99 3.35
CA ALA A 140 -13.48 -10.79 4.39
C ALA A 140 -13.16 -12.30 4.28
N THR A 141 -13.00 -12.83 3.06
CA THR A 141 -12.60 -14.24 2.85
C THR A 141 -11.18 -14.50 3.37
N LYS A 142 -10.26 -13.56 3.14
CA LYS A 142 -8.89 -13.65 3.64
C LYS A 142 -8.85 -13.54 5.17
N GLU A 143 -9.59 -12.60 5.75
CA GLU A 143 -9.70 -12.43 7.21
C GLU A 143 -10.25 -13.69 7.86
N LYS A 144 -11.32 -14.25 7.27
CA LYS A 144 -11.90 -15.53 7.73
C LYS A 144 -10.89 -16.67 7.66
N ALA A 145 -10.11 -16.78 6.59
CA ALA A 145 -9.12 -17.85 6.44
C ALA A 145 -8.02 -17.76 7.51
N VAL A 146 -7.58 -16.56 7.90
CA VAL A 146 -6.64 -16.37 9.01
C VAL A 146 -7.28 -16.77 10.35
N ALA A 147 -8.51 -16.34 10.61
CA ALA A 147 -9.23 -16.69 11.84
C ALA A 147 -9.51 -18.20 11.94
N ASP A 148 -9.89 -18.85 10.84
CA ASP A 148 -10.07 -20.32 10.77
C ASP A 148 -8.75 -21.04 11.07
N ALA A 149 -7.62 -20.55 10.53
CA ALA A 149 -6.31 -21.10 10.81
C ALA A 149 -5.95 -21.03 12.30
N LEU A 150 -6.33 -19.93 12.97
CA LEU A 150 -6.14 -19.72 14.41
C LEU A 150 -7.17 -20.49 15.26
N GLY A 151 -8.31 -20.86 14.69
CA GLY A 151 -9.45 -21.47 15.39
C GLY A 151 -10.33 -20.47 16.16
N VAL A 152 -10.43 -19.21 15.67
CA VAL A 152 -11.16 -18.09 16.29
C VAL A 152 -12.20 -17.50 15.33
N THR A 153 -13.14 -18.31 14.92
CA THR A 153 -14.09 -17.99 13.84
C THR A 153 -15.09 -16.88 14.19
N GLY A 154 -15.44 -16.73 15.47
CA GLY A 154 -16.32 -15.67 15.95
C GLY A 154 -15.66 -14.27 15.79
N ALA A 155 -14.34 -14.17 16.06
CA ALA A 155 -13.60 -12.93 15.85
C ALA A 155 -13.62 -12.50 14.38
N ALA A 156 -13.57 -13.43 13.42
CA ALA A 156 -13.68 -13.12 11.99
C ALA A 156 -15.01 -12.46 11.63
N SER A 157 -16.12 -12.95 12.20
CA SER A 157 -17.44 -12.39 11.93
C SER A 157 -17.57 -10.95 12.45
N LEU A 158 -16.96 -10.65 13.59
CA LEU A 158 -16.89 -9.29 14.14
C LEU A 158 -16.08 -8.36 13.24
N LEU A 159 -14.94 -8.82 12.74
CA LEU A 159 -14.08 -8.03 11.86
C LEU A 159 -14.76 -7.78 10.51
N ALA A 160 -15.31 -8.81 9.87
CA ALA A 160 -16.01 -8.72 8.59
C ALA A 160 -17.23 -7.79 8.63
N SER A 161 -17.91 -7.65 9.77
CA SER A 161 -19.07 -6.74 9.93
C SER A 161 -18.70 -5.26 9.75
N GLN A 162 -17.43 -4.92 9.83
CA GLN A 162 -16.92 -3.57 9.60
C GLN A 162 -16.78 -3.22 8.10
N ILE A 163 -16.88 -4.23 7.21
CA ILE A 163 -16.68 -4.09 5.75
C ILE A 163 -18.02 -3.85 5.04
N THR A 164 -18.87 -2.95 5.47
CA THR A 164 -20.17 -2.77 4.84
C THR A 164 -20.34 -1.44 4.11
N GLY A 165 -20.97 -1.50 2.91
CA GLY A 165 -21.67 -0.36 2.33
C GLY A 165 -20.84 0.72 1.65
N ILE A 166 -19.61 0.43 1.20
CA ILE A 166 -18.78 1.45 0.56
C ILE A 166 -19.02 1.50 -0.93
N ASN A 167 -19.82 2.48 -1.36
CA ASN A 167 -19.98 2.83 -2.77
C ASN A 167 -19.95 4.37 -2.92
N TYR A 168 -18.89 4.87 -3.54
CA TYR A 168 -18.75 6.30 -3.78
C TYR A 168 -19.23 6.68 -5.19
N PRO A 169 -19.84 7.87 -5.35
CA PRO A 169 -20.22 8.35 -6.66
C PRO A 169 -18.99 8.55 -7.55
N LYS A 170 -19.15 8.34 -8.86
CA LYS A 170 -18.09 8.56 -9.86
C LYS A 170 -17.59 10.00 -9.80
N ALA A 171 -16.27 10.18 -9.81
CA ALA A 171 -15.61 11.48 -9.77
C ALA A 171 -15.05 11.94 -11.12
N ASN A 172 -15.16 11.12 -12.17
CA ASN A 172 -14.62 11.39 -13.52
C ASN A 172 -13.13 11.78 -13.53
N LEU A 173 -12.36 11.32 -12.56
CA LEU A 173 -10.91 11.51 -12.47
C LEU A 173 -10.18 10.24 -12.90
N LYS A 174 -9.18 10.43 -13.75
CA LYS A 174 -8.29 9.38 -14.27
C LYS A 174 -7.07 9.24 -13.36
N VAL A 175 -6.89 8.06 -12.78
CA VAL A 175 -5.77 7.74 -11.91
C VAL A 175 -4.92 6.65 -12.52
N ALA A 176 -3.59 6.81 -12.52
CA ALA A 176 -2.66 5.75 -12.87
C ALA A 176 -1.93 5.28 -11.60
N PHE A 177 -2.02 3.98 -11.30
CA PHE A 177 -1.21 3.39 -10.24
C PHE A 177 0.15 3.00 -10.78
N LEU A 178 1.22 3.57 -10.20
CA LEU A 178 2.60 3.28 -10.57
C LEU A 178 3.28 2.46 -9.47
N TYR A 179 3.79 1.30 -9.82
CA TYR A 179 4.63 0.47 -8.95
C TYR A 179 6.08 0.69 -9.35
N VAL A 180 6.81 1.49 -8.58
CA VAL A 180 8.20 1.83 -8.86
C VAL A 180 9.11 1.45 -7.70
N ARG A 181 10.32 0.97 -8.04
CA ARG A 181 11.43 0.68 -7.13
C ARG A 181 12.71 1.08 -7.86
N GLY A 182 13.05 2.36 -7.81
CA GLY A 182 14.16 2.94 -8.56
C GLY A 182 15.50 2.27 -8.27
N THR A 183 15.77 1.93 -7.00
CA THR A 183 16.98 1.22 -6.58
C THR A 183 17.09 -0.20 -7.17
N ALA A 184 15.98 -0.81 -7.55
CA ALA A 184 15.92 -2.13 -8.19
C ALA A 184 15.63 -2.04 -9.70
N ALA A 185 15.60 -0.83 -10.27
CA ALA A 185 15.24 -0.56 -11.66
C ALA A 185 13.86 -1.15 -12.08
N ILE A 186 12.91 -1.22 -11.15
CA ILE A 186 11.55 -1.70 -11.41
C ILE A 186 10.65 -0.49 -11.66
N TYR A 187 10.06 -0.43 -12.85
CA TYR A 187 9.14 0.63 -13.29
C TYR A 187 7.94 -0.02 -13.96
N LEU A 188 6.84 -0.14 -13.20
CA LEU A 188 5.63 -0.80 -13.67
C LEU A 188 4.42 0.15 -13.50
N ILE A 189 3.39 -0.10 -14.31
CA ILE A 189 2.06 0.49 -14.17
C ILE A 189 1.06 -0.63 -13.89
N GLY A 190 0.18 -0.39 -12.90
CA GLY A 190 -0.90 -1.30 -12.57
C GLY A 190 -1.95 -1.33 -13.67
N GLY A 191 -2.45 -2.53 -13.96
CA GLY A 191 -3.57 -2.79 -14.84
C GLY A 191 -4.67 -3.55 -14.10
N LYS A 192 -5.60 -4.14 -14.85
CA LYS A 192 -6.69 -4.93 -14.29
C LYS A 192 -6.15 -6.12 -13.49
N GLY A 193 -6.59 -6.24 -12.23
CA GLY A 193 -6.13 -7.29 -11.32
C GLY A 193 -4.88 -6.93 -10.52
N SER A 194 -4.37 -5.70 -10.60
CA SER A 194 -3.26 -5.20 -9.78
C SER A 194 -3.64 -5.02 -8.30
N GLY A 195 -4.93 -5.01 -8.00
CA GLY A 195 -5.50 -4.65 -6.71
C GLY A 195 -5.84 -3.16 -6.61
N ALA A 196 -4.99 -2.28 -7.11
CA ALA A 196 -5.28 -0.85 -7.15
C ALA A 196 -6.56 -0.54 -7.95
N ASP A 197 -6.84 -1.30 -9.00
CA ASP A 197 -8.06 -1.20 -9.81
C ASP A 197 -9.34 -1.41 -8.97
N SER A 198 -9.35 -2.39 -8.07
CA SER A 198 -10.48 -2.63 -7.17
C SER A 198 -10.66 -1.48 -6.16
N ILE A 199 -9.57 -0.94 -5.62
CA ILE A 199 -9.59 0.19 -4.70
C ILE A 199 -10.07 1.46 -5.41
N LEU A 200 -9.48 1.81 -6.56
CA LEU A 200 -9.80 3.01 -7.32
C LEU A 200 -11.26 3.02 -7.81
N SER A 201 -11.75 1.88 -8.33
CA SER A 201 -13.13 1.76 -8.76
C SER A 201 -14.12 1.93 -7.61
N SER A 202 -13.83 1.37 -6.42
CA SER A 202 -14.70 1.46 -5.25
C SER A 202 -14.84 2.89 -4.72
N ILE A 203 -13.81 3.72 -4.88
CA ILE A 203 -13.84 5.14 -4.52
C ILE A 203 -14.31 6.05 -5.67
N GLY A 204 -14.83 5.48 -6.75
CA GLY A 204 -15.40 6.20 -7.89
C GLY A 204 -14.38 6.86 -8.82
N MET A 205 -13.14 6.40 -8.84
CA MET A 205 -12.09 6.85 -9.76
C MET A 205 -12.00 5.91 -10.96
N THR A 206 -11.48 6.42 -12.08
CA THR A 206 -11.15 5.62 -13.27
C THR A 206 -9.68 5.21 -13.20
N ASP A 207 -9.40 3.90 -13.09
CA ASP A 207 -8.05 3.37 -13.25
C ASP A 207 -7.72 3.23 -14.73
N VAL A 208 -6.89 4.12 -15.26
CA VAL A 208 -6.56 4.13 -16.70
C VAL A 208 -5.70 2.94 -17.12
N GLY A 209 -4.94 2.37 -16.20
CA GLY A 209 -4.19 1.15 -16.46
C GLY A 209 -5.11 -0.05 -16.58
N ALA A 210 -6.10 -0.18 -15.69
CA ALA A 210 -7.07 -1.27 -15.73
C ALA A 210 -7.96 -1.27 -16.98
N GLU A 211 -8.22 -0.08 -17.55
CA GLU A 211 -9.00 0.04 -18.79
C GLU A 211 -8.22 -0.39 -20.04
N THR A 212 -6.89 -0.30 -20.03
CA THR A 212 -6.11 -0.35 -21.27
C THR A 212 -5.01 -1.42 -21.28
N LEU A 213 -4.58 -1.93 -20.13
CA LEU A 213 -3.43 -2.83 -20.03
C LEU A 213 -3.86 -4.28 -19.78
N PRO A 214 -3.20 -5.26 -20.45
CA PRO A 214 -3.65 -6.66 -20.45
C PRO A 214 -3.30 -7.43 -19.17
N HIS A 215 -2.32 -6.96 -18.38
CA HIS A 215 -1.79 -7.69 -17.22
C HIS A 215 -1.93 -6.86 -15.94
N PRO A 216 -1.95 -7.50 -14.75
CA PRO A 216 -1.98 -6.80 -13.48
C PRO A 216 -0.84 -5.79 -13.30
N PHE A 217 0.35 -6.12 -13.81
CA PHE A 217 1.50 -5.22 -13.85
C PHE A 217 2.14 -5.26 -15.25
N ASN A 218 2.39 -4.08 -15.80
CA ASN A 218 2.93 -3.89 -17.13
C ASN A 218 4.12 -2.94 -17.08
N ALA A 219 5.04 -3.03 -18.05
CA ALA A 219 6.15 -2.09 -18.15
C ALA A 219 5.62 -0.66 -18.26
N LEU A 220 6.18 0.25 -17.47
CA LEU A 220 5.87 1.68 -17.54
C LEU A 220 6.57 2.29 -18.75
N THR A 221 5.82 2.62 -19.79
CA THR A 221 6.35 3.25 -21.01
C THR A 221 5.81 4.68 -21.15
N ALA A 222 6.64 5.56 -21.74
CA ALA A 222 6.24 6.94 -22.02
C ALA A 222 4.99 7.00 -22.91
N GLU A 223 4.93 6.17 -23.95
CA GLU A 223 3.81 6.11 -24.87
C GLU A 223 2.51 5.74 -24.17
N ALA A 224 2.51 4.71 -23.34
CA ALA A 224 1.33 4.29 -22.59
C ALA A 224 0.81 5.42 -21.69
N LEU A 225 1.68 6.06 -20.91
CA LEU A 225 1.30 7.16 -20.04
C LEU A 225 0.72 8.37 -20.80
N ILE A 226 1.41 8.77 -21.88
CA ILE A 226 0.96 9.89 -22.72
C ILE A 226 -0.43 9.59 -23.32
N LYS A 227 -0.69 8.35 -23.76
CA LYS A 227 -1.99 7.94 -24.29
C LYS A 227 -3.10 7.94 -23.21
N MET A 228 -2.80 7.48 -22.02
CA MET A 228 -3.76 7.36 -20.91
C MET A 228 -4.16 8.71 -20.32
N GLN A 229 -3.26 9.73 -20.34
CA GLN A 229 -3.51 11.07 -19.80
C GLN A 229 -4.09 11.03 -18.37
N PRO A 230 -3.40 10.45 -17.37
CA PRO A 230 -3.86 10.45 -15.99
C PRO A 230 -3.91 11.86 -15.41
N ASP A 231 -4.93 12.14 -14.58
CA ASP A 231 -5.10 13.37 -13.83
C ASP A 231 -4.30 13.36 -12.52
N VAL A 232 -4.13 12.16 -11.94
CA VAL A 232 -3.40 11.92 -10.68
C VAL A 232 -2.55 10.65 -10.83
N LEU A 233 -1.35 10.66 -10.24
CA LEU A 233 -0.50 9.48 -10.07
C LEU A 233 -0.63 8.96 -8.65
N LEU A 234 -0.96 7.68 -8.50
CA LEU A 234 -0.98 6.97 -7.23
C LEU A 234 0.26 6.09 -7.12
N LEU A 235 1.00 6.19 -6.02
CA LEU A 235 2.19 5.38 -5.76
C LEU A 235 2.19 4.87 -4.31
N MET A 236 3.05 3.90 -4.05
CA MET A 236 3.44 3.58 -2.68
C MET A 236 4.53 4.55 -2.20
N THR A 237 4.53 4.89 -0.91
CA THR A 237 5.44 5.90 -0.32
C THR A 237 6.92 5.59 -0.56
N LYS A 238 7.34 4.34 -0.31
CA LYS A 238 8.72 3.91 -0.59
C LYS A 238 9.05 3.93 -2.08
N GLY A 239 8.06 3.67 -2.94
CA GLY A 239 8.21 3.77 -4.39
C GLY A 239 8.56 5.19 -4.81
N LEU A 240 7.80 6.20 -4.38
CA LEU A 240 8.09 7.60 -4.67
C LEU A 240 9.47 8.02 -4.12
N ALA A 241 9.80 7.63 -2.89
CA ALA A 241 11.10 7.91 -2.29
C ALA A 241 12.26 7.31 -3.09
N SER A 242 12.10 6.08 -3.62
CA SER A 242 13.14 5.36 -4.36
C SER A 242 13.54 6.00 -5.70
N VAL A 243 12.72 6.88 -6.23
CA VAL A 243 12.99 7.63 -7.47
C VAL A 243 13.35 9.10 -7.22
N GLY A 244 13.58 9.50 -5.98
CA GLY A 244 13.95 10.88 -5.63
C GLY A 244 12.75 11.82 -5.47
N GLY A 245 11.62 11.30 -5.02
CA GLY A 245 10.39 12.07 -4.79
C GLY A 245 9.71 12.53 -6.08
N VAL A 246 8.85 13.56 -5.96
CA VAL A 246 8.06 14.05 -7.11
C VAL A 246 8.96 14.55 -8.24
N SER A 247 10.07 15.19 -7.92
CA SER A 247 10.97 15.72 -8.95
C SER A 247 11.62 14.60 -9.76
N GLY A 248 12.09 13.54 -9.10
CA GLY A 248 12.62 12.36 -9.78
C GLY A 248 11.55 11.56 -10.53
N LEU A 249 10.34 11.47 -9.96
CA LEU A 249 9.21 10.84 -10.65
C LEU A 249 8.87 11.56 -11.96
N VAL A 250 8.77 12.90 -11.93
CA VAL A 250 8.45 13.72 -13.12
C VAL A 250 9.53 13.64 -14.18
N ALA A 251 10.78 13.36 -13.80
CA ALA A 251 11.89 13.14 -14.73
C ALA A 251 11.82 11.79 -15.47
N LEU A 252 11.00 10.84 -14.99
CA LEU A 252 10.80 9.58 -15.71
C LEU A 252 10.10 9.80 -17.06
N PRO A 253 10.45 9.00 -18.09
CA PRO A 253 9.89 9.16 -19.42
C PRO A 253 8.35 9.14 -19.44
N GLY A 254 7.74 10.12 -20.11
CA GLY A 254 6.30 10.22 -20.29
C GLY A 254 5.54 10.90 -19.16
N ILE A 255 6.07 10.94 -17.94
CA ILE A 255 5.36 11.51 -16.77
C ILE A 255 5.08 13.01 -16.98
N ALA A 256 6.09 13.80 -17.31
CA ALA A 256 5.96 15.25 -17.49
C ALA A 256 4.98 15.68 -18.61
N GLN A 257 4.65 14.77 -19.53
CA GLN A 257 3.71 15.01 -20.62
C GLN A 257 2.25 14.77 -20.23
N THR A 258 2.00 14.13 -19.09
CA THR A 258 0.63 13.87 -18.58
C THR A 258 0.07 15.07 -17.82
N PRO A 259 -1.26 15.22 -17.67
CA PRO A 259 -1.87 16.22 -16.78
C PRO A 259 -1.36 16.11 -15.34
N ALA A 260 -1.23 14.87 -14.83
CA ALA A 260 -0.70 14.61 -13.49
C ALA A 260 0.74 15.09 -13.32
N GLY A 261 1.62 14.80 -14.28
CA GLY A 261 3.03 15.19 -14.21
C GLY A 261 3.24 16.71 -14.34
N LYS A 262 2.53 17.35 -15.28
CA LYS A 262 2.56 18.81 -15.46
C LYS A 262 2.18 19.57 -14.19
N ASN A 263 1.14 19.10 -13.50
CA ASN A 263 0.60 19.72 -12.29
C ASN A 263 1.15 19.10 -10.99
N ARG A 264 2.09 18.15 -11.09
CA ARG A 264 2.68 17.43 -9.95
C ARG A 264 1.65 16.80 -9.02
N ARG A 265 0.53 16.29 -9.56
CA ARG A 265 -0.57 15.68 -8.83
C ARG A 265 -0.22 14.24 -8.48
N VAL A 266 0.35 14.07 -7.31
CA VAL A 266 0.84 12.78 -6.80
C VAL A 266 0.21 12.52 -5.45
N VAL A 267 -0.36 11.33 -5.28
CA VAL A 267 -0.86 10.81 -4.01
C VAL A 267 -0.07 9.56 -3.66
N THR A 268 0.40 9.46 -2.44
CA THR A 268 1.10 8.27 -1.95
C THR A 268 0.36 7.61 -0.81
N VAL A 269 0.49 6.29 -0.75
CA VAL A 269 -0.06 5.44 0.31
C VAL A 269 1.06 4.58 0.86
N ASP A 270 1.08 4.39 2.18
CA ASP A 270 2.02 3.48 2.83
C ASP A 270 1.99 2.09 2.17
N ASP A 271 3.17 1.50 1.98
CA ASP A 271 3.33 0.22 1.30
C ASP A 271 2.54 -0.92 1.97
N SER A 272 2.34 -0.84 3.30
CA SER A 272 1.57 -1.83 4.06
C SER A 272 0.05 -1.67 3.92
N LEU A 273 -0.44 -0.59 3.31
CA LEU A 273 -1.87 -0.30 3.19
C LEU A 273 -2.44 -0.62 1.81
N LEU A 274 -1.75 -0.18 0.75
CA LEU A 274 -2.34 -0.13 -0.59
C LEU A 274 -2.63 -1.52 -1.17
N LEU A 275 -1.72 -2.47 -1.02
CA LEU A 275 -1.84 -3.81 -1.62
C LEU A 275 -1.91 -4.95 -0.59
N SER A 276 -2.06 -4.64 0.69
CA SER A 276 -2.18 -5.67 1.75
C SER A 276 -3.54 -6.36 1.74
N PHE A 277 -4.59 -5.64 1.34
CA PHE A 277 -5.98 -6.11 1.43
C PHE A 277 -6.27 -6.71 2.81
N GLY A 278 -5.91 -5.95 3.83
CA GLY A 278 -6.13 -6.25 5.24
C GLY A 278 -7.26 -5.40 5.83
N PRO A 279 -7.43 -5.44 7.16
CA PRO A 279 -8.53 -4.76 7.87
C PRO A 279 -8.59 -3.25 7.65
N ARG A 280 -7.43 -2.58 7.44
CA ARG A 280 -7.37 -1.13 7.19
C ARG A 280 -7.69 -0.72 5.75
N THR A 281 -7.89 -1.68 4.84
CA THR A 281 -8.27 -1.34 3.45
C THR A 281 -9.53 -0.50 3.43
N ILE A 282 -10.49 -0.78 4.31
CA ILE A 282 -11.78 -0.05 4.37
C ILE A 282 -11.60 1.37 4.89
N THR A 283 -10.80 1.58 5.91
CA THR A 283 -10.51 2.91 6.46
C THR A 283 -9.63 3.75 5.53
N LEU A 284 -8.85 3.10 4.65
CA LEU A 284 -8.07 3.76 3.60
C LEU A 284 -8.96 4.46 2.57
N LEU A 285 -10.10 3.86 2.18
CA LEU A 285 -10.89 4.33 1.03
C LEU A 285 -11.37 5.78 1.16
N PRO A 286 -12.01 6.24 2.25
CA PRO A 286 -12.46 7.63 2.37
C PRO A 286 -11.30 8.62 2.31
N LYS A 287 -10.19 8.31 2.95
CA LYS A 287 -9.00 9.15 2.97
C LYS A 287 -8.37 9.24 1.58
N LEU A 288 -8.18 8.10 0.90
CA LEU A 288 -7.62 8.06 -0.44
C LEU A 288 -8.47 8.86 -1.44
N ARG A 289 -9.81 8.71 -1.36
CA ARG A 289 -10.72 9.51 -2.18
C ARG A 289 -10.55 11.01 -1.92
N ALA A 290 -10.54 11.42 -0.65
CA ALA A 290 -10.41 12.83 -0.29
C ALA A 290 -9.08 13.42 -0.81
N ASP A 291 -7.97 12.69 -0.66
CA ASP A 291 -6.65 13.15 -1.08
C ASP A 291 -6.51 13.23 -2.62
N ILE A 292 -7.10 12.26 -3.36
CA ILE A 292 -7.15 12.33 -4.83
C ILE A 292 -7.96 13.54 -5.30
N LEU A 293 -9.13 13.79 -4.71
CA LEU A 293 -9.95 14.96 -5.04
C LEU A 293 -9.24 16.27 -4.69
N GLN A 294 -8.53 16.32 -3.58
CA GLN A 294 -7.76 17.49 -3.17
C GLN A 294 -6.59 17.78 -4.09
N ALA A 295 -5.91 16.74 -4.59
CA ALA A 295 -4.78 16.89 -5.52
C ALA A 295 -5.17 17.54 -6.86
N THR A 296 -6.46 17.60 -7.19
CA THR A 296 -6.96 18.18 -8.45
C THR A 296 -7.55 19.58 -8.31
N LYS A 297 -7.61 20.11 -7.12
CA LYS A 297 -8.01 21.51 -6.86
C LYS A 297 -6.82 22.45 -7.07
#